data_acdc0890578ec048998acdfc82734703
#
_entry.id   acdc0890578ec048998acdfc82734703
#
_cell.length_a   1.000
_cell.length_b   1.000
_cell.length_c   1.000
_cell.angle_alpha   90.00
_cell.angle_beta   90.00
_cell.angle_gamma   90.00
#
_symmetry.space_group_name_H-M   'P 1'
#
loop_
_entity.id
_entity.type
_entity.pdbx_description
1 polymer ?
#
loop_
_entity_poly.entity_id
_entity_poly.type
_entity_poly.pdbx_seq_one_letter_code
_entity_poly.pdbx_strand_id
1 'polypeptide(L)'
;MGTYFLQTPFWLPLLYPSMIWKNDVANKNIVLTFDDGPHPTITKEVLQILNEYKVKAHFFCVGNNVVKYPKMFEEIVANGHQVGNHTFNHLNGWKTETEKYVADFMETEQVFSSDFFRPPYGKISFQQIKALKSKTKMVMWSRLSGDFDKNISKEKCLENCIRKPLRSNEIIVFHDSEKAYEKMIFALPKFIEHALENGFSFELLK
;
A
#
# COMPACT_ATOMS: atom_id res chain seq x y z
N MET A 1 21.62 2.64 -5.43
CA MET A 1 20.24 2.19 -5.77
C MET A 1 19.79 1.24 -4.68
N GLY A 2 18.66 1.49 -4.02
CA GLY A 2 18.07 0.50 -3.12
C GLY A 2 17.52 -0.64 -3.95
N THR A 3 17.96 -1.86 -3.71
CA THR A 3 17.38 -3.06 -4.32
C THR A 3 16.00 -3.30 -3.69
N TYR A 4 14.96 -3.34 -4.49
CA TYR A 4 13.62 -3.73 -4.11
C TYR A 4 13.11 -4.84 -5.04
N PHE A 5 12.22 -5.69 -4.53
CA PHE A 5 11.60 -6.74 -5.32
C PHE A 5 10.28 -6.26 -5.90
N LEU A 6 10.17 -6.21 -7.23
CA LEU A 6 8.90 -5.94 -7.92
C LEU A 6 7.85 -7.01 -7.66
N GLN A 7 8.30 -8.24 -7.46
CA GLN A 7 7.47 -9.35 -7.01
C GLN A 7 8.11 -9.98 -5.79
N THR A 8 7.32 -10.24 -4.78
CA THR A 8 7.79 -10.89 -3.56
C THR A 8 8.32 -12.29 -3.89
N PRO A 9 9.60 -12.58 -3.60
CA PRO A 9 10.15 -13.91 -3.74
C PRO A 9 9.40 -14.90 -2.85
N PHE A 10 9.21 -16.14 -3.32
CA PHE A 10 8.43 -17.17 -2.61
C PHE A 10 8.97 -17.52 -1.20
N TRP A 11 10.27 -17.34 -0.99
CA TRP A 11 10.94 -17.62 0.30
C TRP A 11 10.76 -16.52 1.35
N LEU A 12 10.46 -15.28 0.93
CA LEU A 12 10.38 -14.15 1.86
C LEU A 12 9.21 -14.26 2.86
N PRO A 13 8.00 -14.70 2.48
CA PRO A 13 6.92 -15.00 3.42
C PRO A 13 7.28 -16.10 4.44
N LEU A 14 8.16 -17.03 4.08
CA LEU A 14 8.61 -18.10 5.00
C LEU A 14 9.51 -17.55 6.12
N LEU A 15 10.27 -16.48 5.85
CA LEU A 15 11.09 -15.78 6.86
C LEU A 15 10.25 -14.85 7.76
N TYR A 16 9.12 -14.37 7.28
CA TYR A 16 8.25 -13.43 7.99
C TYR A 16 6.79 -13.92 8.00
N PRO A 17 6.50 -15.08 8.64
CA PRO A 17 5.18 -15.70 8.59
C PRO A 17 4.10 -14.92 9.37
N SER A 18 4.50 -13.99 10.22
CA SER A 18 3.57 -13.11 10.96
C SER A 18 3.07 -11.92 10.14
N MET A 19 3.52 -11.78 8.88
CA MET A 19 3.10 -10.70 8.00
C MET A 19 2.13 -11.21 6.93
N ILE A 20 1.22 -10.35 6.52
CA ILE A 20 0.28 -10.62 5.44
C ILE A 20 0.95 -10.26 4.10
N TRP A 21 1.17 -11.27 3.26
CA TRP A 21 1.76 -11.13 1.92
C TRP A 21 0.76 -11.31 0.79
N LYS A 22 -0.38 -11.90 1.13
CA LYS A 22 -1.53 -12.12 0.27
C LYS A 22 -2.80 -12.02 1.09
N ASN A 23 -3.91 -11.67 0.45
CA ASN A 23 -5.22 -11.74 1.09
C ASN A 23 -5.63 -13.20 1.32
N ASP A 24 -6.60 -13.44 2.17
CA ASP A 24 -7.15 -14.77 2.45
C ASP A 24 -8.67 -14.77 2.16
N VAL A 25 -9.00 -14.81 0.88
CA VAL A 25 -10.39 -14.84 0.40
C VAL A 25 -10.54 -15.89 -0.69
N ALA A 26 -11.67 -16.63 -0.66
CA ALA A 26 -11.88 -17.78 -1.54
C ALA A 26 -12.04 -17.46 -3.04
N ASN A 27 -12.24 -16.20 -3.43
CA ASN A 27 -12.54 -15.80 -4.80
C ASN A 27 -11.30 -15.37 -5.58
N LYS A 28 -11.44 -15.29 -6.91
CA LYS A 28 -10.43 -14.74 -7.82
C LYS A 28 -10.37 -13.22 -7.66
N ASN A 29 -9.63 -12.75 -6.67
CA ASN A 29 -9.56 -11.35 -6.27
C ASN A 29 -8.14 -10.81 -6.18
N ILE A 30 -8.03 -9.49 -6.15
CA ILE A 30 -6.82 -8.69 -5.95
C ILE A 30 -7.14 -7.66 -4.86
N VAL A 31 -6.16 -7.36 -4.03
CA VAL A 31 -6.19 -6.19 -3.13
C VAL A 31 -5.35 -5.08 -3.75
N LEU A 32 -6.00 -3.97 -4.06
CA LEU A 32 -5.32 -2.76 -4.51
C LEU A 32 -4.99 -1.89 -3.32
N THR A 33 -3.73 -1.45 -3.21
CA THR A 33 -3.27 -0.65 -2.08
C THR A 33 -2.47 0.57 -2.54
N PHE A 34 -2.58 1.66 -1.76
CA PHE A 34 -1.84 2.90 -1.95
C PHE A 34 -1.07 3.25 -0.70
N ASP A 35 0.18 3.69 -0.86
CA ASP A 35 1.05 4.11 0.23
C ASP A 35 1.39 5.60 0.10
N ASP A 36 1.86 6.23 1.17
CA ASP A 36 2.38 7.60 1.29
C ASP A 36 1.33 8.72 1.43
N GLY A 37 0.08 8.51 1.05
CA GLY A 37 -1.01 9.51 1.16
C GLY A 37 -1.43 9.85 2.62
N PRO A 38 -2.51 10.64 2.76
CA PRO A 38 -3.24 11.32 1.71
C PRO A 38 -2.51 12.54 1.14
N HIS A 39 -2.77 12.83 -0.15
CA HIS A 39 -2.33 14.06 -0.80
C HIS A 39 -3.55 14.83 -1.36
N PRO A 40 -3.66 16.15 -1.22
CA PRO A 40 -4.91 16.88 -1.46
C PRO A 40 -5.43 16.81 -2.90
N THR A 41 -4.55 16.63 -3.88
CA THR A 41 -4.92 16.53 -5.31
C THR A 41 -4.76 15.12 -5.83
N ILE A 42 -3.63 14.47 -5.57
CA ILE A 42 -3.31 13.15 -6.12
C ILE A 42 -4.27 12.08 -5.59
N THR A 43 -4.48 12.03 -4.27
CA THR A 43 -5.44 11.08 -3.67
C THR A 43 -6.84 11.30 -4.20
N LYS A 44 -7.25 12.57 -4.43
CA LYS A 44 -8.54 12.89 -5.03
C LYS A 44 -8.70 12.30 -6.44
N GLU A 45 -7.68 12.40 -7.29
CA GLU A 45 -7.70 11.79 -8.63
C GLU A 45 -7.72 10.27 -8.57
N VAL A 46 -6.99 9.65 -7.61
CA VAL A 46 -7.07 8.22 -7.36
C VAL A 46 -8.49 7.81 -6.98
N LEU A 47 -9.15 8.53 -6.07
CA LEU A 47 -10.55 8.26 -5.67
C LEU A 47 -11.51 8.36 -6.84
N GLN A 48 -11.32 9.33 -7.75
CA GLN A 48 -12.12 9.46 -8.97
C GLN A 48 -11.97 8.22 -9.87
N ILE A 49 -10.74 7.79 -10.15
CA ILE A 49 -10.48 6.56 -10.93
C ILE A 49 -11.14 5.33 -10.26
N LEU A 50 -10.92 5.15 -8.96
CA LEU A 50 -11.49 4.02 -8.24
C LEU A 50 -13.03 4.01 -8.28
N ASN A 51 -13.65 5.18 -8.22
CA ASN A 51 -15.10 5.32 -8.30
C ASN A 51 -15.63 5.02 -9.71
N GLU A 52 -14.95 5.47 -10.76
CA GLU A 52 -15.31 5.16 -12.16
C GLU A 52 -15.37 3.64 -12.41
N TYR A 53 -14.39 2.89 -11.89
CA TYR A 53 -14.35 1.43 -12.01
C TYR A 53 -15.12 0.70 -10.90
N LYS A 54 -15.71 1.40 -9.94
CA LYS A 54 -16.39 0.85 -8.76
C LYS A 54 -15.50 -0.09 -7.94
N VAL A 55 -14.22 0.22 -7.85
CA VAL A 55 -13.21 -0.53 -7.13
C VAL A 55 -12.97 0.08 -5.75
N LYS A 56 -12.83 -0.77 -4.73
CA LYS A 56 -12.39 -0.35 -3.41
C LYS A 56 -10.93 -0.75 -3.20
N ALA A 57 -10.23 0.06 -2.40
CA ALA A 57 -8.80 -0.08 -2.16
C ALA A 57 -8.46 0.15 -0.68
N HIS A 58 -7.22 -0.16 -0.31
CA HIS A 58 -6.68 0.08 1.01
C HIS A 58 -5.59 1.15 0.93
N PHE A 59 -5.68 2.19 1.76
CA PHE A 59 -4.73 3.31 1.80
C PHE A 59 -3.90 3.24 3.08
N PHE A 60 -2.60 3.03 2.96
CA PHE A 60 -1.65 3.12 4.07
C PHE A 60 -1.19 4.56 4.22
N CYS A 61 -1.82 5.27 5.16
CA CYS A 61 -1.70 6.71 5.31
C CYS A 61 -0.55 7.08 6.27
N VAL A 62 0.24 8.07 5.89
CA VAL A 62 1.24 8.71 6.73
C VAL A 62 0.52 9.65 7.71
N GLY A 63 0.70 9.46 9.01
CA GLY A 63 -0.04 10.21 10.05
C GLY A 63 0.08 11.72 9.92
N ASN A 64 1.28 12.24 9.62
CA ASN A 64 1.51 13.66 9.37
C ASN A 64 0.69 14.19 8.18
N ASN A 65 0.51 13.38 7.12
CA ASN A 65 -0.32 13.77 5.98
C ASN A 65 -1.81 13.78 6.35
N VAL A 66 -2.25 12.87 7.22
CA VAL A 66 -3.64 12.87 7.72
C VAL A 66 -3.92 14.15 8.53
N VAL A 67 -3.00 14.53 9.42
CA VAL A 67 -3.11 15.80 10.18
C VAL A 67 -3.13 17.00 9.25
N LYS A 68 -2.31 16.99 8.20
CA LYS A 68 -2.22 18.10 7.24
C LYS A 68 -3.43 18.18 6.29
N TYR A 69 -4.02 17.05 5.92
CA TYR A 69 -5.10 16.94 4.95
C TYR A 69 -6.31 16.13 5.48
N PRO A 70 -6.90 16.51 6.62
CA PRO A 70 -7.93 15.70 7.29
C PRO A 70 -9.16 15.48 6.41
N LYS A 71 -9.58 16.47 5.62
CA LYS A 71 -10.71 16.33 4.70
C LYS A 71 -10.48 15.27 3.63
N MET A 72 -9.26 15.15 3.13
CA MET A 72 -8.92 14.12 2.14
C MET A 72 -8.94 12.72 2.77
N PHE A 73 -8.49 12.58 4.01
CA PHE A 73 -8.62 11.35 4.77
C PHE A 73 -10.09 10.95 5.00
N GLU A 74 -10.94 11.92 5.39
CA GLU A 74 -12.38 11.72 5.52
C GLU A 74 -13.02 11.27 4.19
N GLU A 75 -12.59 11.85 3.06
CA GLU A 75 -13.07 11.44 1.72
C GLU A 75 -12.68 9.98 1.40
N ILE A 76 -11.47 9.52 1.73
CA ILE A 76 -11.07 8.12 1.56
C ILE A 76 -12.05 7.20 2.29
N VAL A 77 -12.32 7.47 3.56
CA VAL A 77 -13.20 6.67 4.41
C VAL A 77 -14.65 6.74 3.94
N ALA A 78 -15.15 7.93 3.63
CA ALA A 78 -16.53 8.16 3.16
C ALA A 78 -16.82 7.45 1.83
N ASN A 79 -15.81 7.28 0.97
CA ASN A 79 -15.92 6.50 -0.26
C ASN A 79 -15.83 4.98 -0.02
N GLY A 80 -15.77 4.51 1.23
CA GLY A 80 -15.78 3.09 1.59
C GLY A 80 -14.46 2.36 1.32
N HIS A 81 -13.35 3.09 1.25
CA HIS A 81 -12.02 2.51 1.26
C HIS A 81 -11.56 2.21 2.69
N GLN A 82 -10.65 1.24 2.84
CA GLN A 82 -10.00 0.99 4.12
C GLN A 82 -8.74 1.83 4.27
N VAL A 83 -8.37 2.13 5.52
CA VAL A 83 -7.14 2.84 5.85
C VAL A 83 -6.23 1.98 6.71
N GLY A 84 -4.92 2.18 6.57
CA GLY A 84 -3.89 1.51 7.35
C GLY A 84 -2.84 2.53 7.81
N ASN A 85 -2.17 2.20 8.91
CA ASN A 85 -1.07 2.99 9.44
C ASN A 85 0.19 2.85 8.57
N HIS A 86 0.86 3.98 8.24
CA HIS A 86 2.14 4.01 7.52
C HIS A 86 3.22 4.81 8.27
N THR A 87 3.18 4.76 9.61
CA THR A 87 3.91 5.60 10.57
C THR A 87 3.57 7.09 10.47
N PHE A 88 3.93 7.88 11.47
CA PHE A 88 3.60 9.30 11.49
C PHE A 88 4.51 10.12 10.55
N ASN A 89 5.84 9.86 10.59
CA ASN A 89 6.83 10.57 9.81
C ASN A 89 7.44 9.73 8.67
N HIS A 90 6.81 8.62 8.28
CA HIS A 90 7.28 7.74 7.21
C HIS A 90 8.72 7.23 7.48
N LEU A 91 9.00 6.77 8.72
CA LEU A 91 10.33 6.38 9.16
C LEU A 91 10.79 5.06 8.52
N ASN A 92 12.07 5.02 8.14
CA ASN A 92 12.70 3.78 7.70
C ASN A 92 13.10 2.92 8.90
N GLY A 93 12.42 1.78 9.12
CA GLY A 93 12.65 0.94 10.29
C GLY A 93 14.08 0.43 10.44
N TRP A 94 14.80 0.15 9.35
CA TRP A 94 16.21 -0.28 9.43
C TRP A 94 17.18 0.83 9.84
N LYS A 95 16.74 2.10 9.78
CA LYS A 95 17.56 3.28 10.12
C LYS A 95 17.06 3.99 11.37
N THR A 96 16.09 3.42 12.06
CA THR A 96 15.44 4.04 13.21
C THR A 96 15.47 3.08 14.40
N GLU A 97 15.84 3.57 15.57
CA GLU A 97 15.81 2.82 16.82
C GLU A 97 14.39 2.32 17.12
N THR A 98 14.30 1.16 17.76
CA THR A 98 13.02 0.46 17.96
C THR A 98 12.01 1.31 18.73
N GLU A 99 12.42 1.93 19.81
CA GLU A 99 11.57 2.77 20.65
C GLU A 99 11.01 3.96 19.90
N LYS A 100 11.87 4.63 19.11
CA LYS A 100 11.47 5.77 18.26
C LYS A 100 10.51 5.33 17.14
N TYR A 101 10.77 4.18 16.52
CA TYR A 101 9.90 3.66 15.46
C TYR A 101 8.52 3.29 15.98
N VAL A 102 8.47 2.64 17.16
CA VAL A 102 7.21 2.28 17.83
C VAL A 102 6.45 3.53 18.27
N ALA A 103 7.15 4.55 18.78
CA ALA A 103 6.52 5.82 19.16
C ALA A 103 5.89 6.51 17.94
N ASP A 104 6.58 6.53 16.81
CA ASP A 104 6.10 7.11 15.53
C ASP A 104 4.86 6.35 14.98
N PHE A 105 4.86 5.02 15.10
CA PHE A 105 3.66 4.21 14.81
C PHE A 105 2.49 4.59 15.75
N MET A 106 2.74 4.67 17.05
CA MET A 106 1.71 4.99 18.05
C MET A 106 1.18 6.43 17.92
N GLU A 107 2.00 7.36 17.44
CA GLU A 107 1.58 8.74 17.14
C GLU A 107 0.51 8.75 16.02
N THR A 108 0.66 7.92 14.99
CA THR A 108 -0.39 7.74 13.97
C THR A 108 -1.68 7.17 14.57
N GLU A 109 -1.59 6.18 15.48
CA GLU A 109 -2.75 5.59 16.14
C GLU A 109 -3.54 6.59 17.02
N GLN A 110 -2.92 7.70 17.43
CA GLN A 110 -3.62 8.82 18.10
C GLN A 110 -4.38 9.70 17.11
N VAL A 111 -4.00 9.71 15.83
CA VAL A 111 -4.68 10.48 14.78
C VAL A 111 -5.85 9.68 14.21
N PHE A 112 -5.62 8.42 13.88
CA PHE A 112 -6.64 7.45 13.49
C PHE A 112 -6.18 6.05 13.86
N SER A 113 -7.11 5.17 14.20
CA SER A 113 -6.81 3.78 14.54
C SER A 113 -7.07 2.86 13.36
N SER A 114 -6.20 1.85 13.18
CA SER A 114 -6.34 0.83 12.17
C SER A 114 -5.78 -0.53 12.62
N ASP A 115 -6.48 -1.61 12.23
CA ASP A 115 -5.98 -2.97 12.41
C ASP A 115 -4.77 -3.29 11.53
N PHE A 116 -4.51 -2.47 10.50
CA PHE A 116 -3.50 -2.73 9.48
C PHE A 116 -2.37 -1.71 9.50
N PHE A 117 -1.17 -2.21 9.33
CA PHE A 117 0.05 -1.42 9.25
C PHE A 117 0.93 -1.89 8.11
N ARG A 118 1.49 -0.97 7.35
CA ARG A 118 2.56 -1.27 6.39
C ARG A 118 3.80 -0.50 6.77
N PRO A 119 4.95 -1.18 7.00
CA PRO A 119 6.20 -0.48 7.29
C PRO A 119 6.70 0.29 6.05
N PRO A 120 7.04 1.59 6.18
CA PRO A 120 7.61 2.37 5.10
C PRO A 120 8.81 1.67 4.44
N TYR A 121 8.88 1.75 3.12
CA TYR A 121 9.92 1.08 2.30
C TYR A 121 9.92 -0.45 2.42
N GLY A 122 8.95 -1.08 3.09
CA GLY A 122 8.99 -2.48 3.47
C GLY A 122 10.11 -2.82 4.45
N LYS A 123 10.65 -1.83 5.18
CA LYS A 123 11.83 -1.97 6.05
C LYS A 123 11.44 -1.88 7.51
N ILE A 124 11.52 -3.01 8.17
CA ILE A 124 11.24 -3.16 9.60
C ILE A 124 12.21 -4.18 10.21
N SER A 125 12.70 -3.93 11.44
CA SER A 125 13.57 -4.86 12.16
C SER A 125 12.78 -5.92 12.92
N PHE A 126 13.42 -7.04 13.27
CA PHE A 126 12.79 -8.09 14.08
C PHE A 126 12.32 -7.59 15.46
N GLN A 127 13.05 -6.66 16.06
CA GLN A 127 12.68 -6.06 17.35
C GLN A 127 11.41 -5.22 17.20
N GLN A 128 11.29 -4.42 16.14
CA GLN A 128 10.09 -3.64 15.82
C GLN A 128 8.89 -4.54 15.52
N ILE A 129 9.09 -5.63 14.75
CA ILE A 129 8.06 -6.63 14.50
C ILE A 129 7.56 -7.22 15.83
N LYS A 130 8.46 -7.63 16.71
CA LYS A 130 8.12 -8.20 18.02
C LYS A 130 7.31 -7.22 18.88
N ALA A 131 7.66 -5.93 18.83
CA ALA A 131 6.98 -4.87 19.59
C ALA A 131 5.57 -4.55 19.05
N LEU A 132 5.35 -4.69 17.72
CA LEU A 132 4.11 -4.27 17.07
C LEU A 132 3.16 -5.42 16.72
N LYS A 133 3.60 -6.68 16.63
CA LYS A 133 2.79 -7.82 16.16
C LYS A 133 1.50 -8.10 16.95
N SER A 134 1.43 -7.67 18.23
CA SER A 134 0.22 -7.80 19.05
C SER A 134 -0.73 -6.60 18.93
N LYS A 135 -0.31 -5.55 18.25
CA LYS A 135 -1.05 -4.29 18.13
C LYS A 135 -1.70 -4.12 16.74
N THR A 136 -1.13 -4.75 15.72
CA THR A 136 -1.55 -4.53 14.34
C THR A 136 -1.19 -5.71 13.43
N LYS A 137 -1.95 -5.90 12.35
CA LYS A 137 -1.65 -6.82 11.26
C LYS A 137 -0.69 -6.14 10.29
N MET A 138 0.54 -6.65 10.17
CA MET A 138 1.55 -6.10 9.25
C MET A 138 1.31 -6.59 7.84
N VAL A 139 1.06 -5.67 6.92
CA VAL A 139 0.73 -5.97 5.52
C VAL A 139 1.89 -5.61 4.61
N MET A 140 2.37 -6.58 3.89
CA MET A 140 3.36 -6.42 2.82
C MET A 140 2.67 -6.43 1.45
N TRP A 141 3.33 -6.94 0.42
CA TRP A 141 2.77 -7.00 -0.92
C TRP A 141 3.22 -8.25 -1.68
N SER A 142 2.46 -8.59 -2.70
CA SER A 142 2.84 -9.61 -3.67
C SER A 142 3.52 -8.98 -4.89
N ARG A 143 3.06 -7.79 -5.28
CA ARG A 143 3.49 -7.08 -6.48
C ARG A 143 3.58 -5.57 -6.23
N LEU A 144 4.69 -4.97 -6.69
CA LEU A 144 4.98 -3.56 -6.58
C LEU A 144 5.02 -2.94 -7.98
N SER A 145 4.28 -1.87 -8.21
CA SER A 145 4.25 -1.15 -9.49
C SER A 145 5.60 -0.53 -9.86
N GLY A 146 6.32 -0.05 -8.84
CA GLY A 146 7.57 0.70 -9.01
C GLY A 146 7.35 2.16 -9.42
N ASP A 147 6.13 2.68 -9.29
CA ASP A 147 5.73 4.05 -9.66
C ASP A 147 6.59 5.14 -9.01
N PHE A 148 7.13 4.88 -7.82
CA PHE A 148 8.04 5.79 -7.09
C PHE A 148 9.47 5.83 -7.68
N ASP A 149 9.86 4.88 -8.54
CA ASP A 149 11.22 4.81 -9.08
C ASP A 149 11.38 5.75 -10.27
N LYS A 150 12.20 6.80 -10.09
CA LYS A 150 12.47 7.80 -11.13
C LYS A 150 13.19 7.26 -12.37
N ASN A 151 13.77 6.04 -12.30
CA ASN A 151 14.55 5.45 -13.38
C ASN A 151 13.72 4.57 -14.32
N ILE A 152 12.44 4.38 -14.05
CA ILE A 152 11.54 3.63 -14.95
C ILE A 152 10.55 4.57 -15.63
N SER A 153 10.12 4.18 -16.85
CA SER A 153 9.05 4.89 -17.54
C SER A 153 7.67 4.49 -17.00
N LYS A 154 6.65 5.25 -17.37
CA LYS A 154 5.25 4.93 -17.03
C LYS A 154 4.77 3.62 -17.67
N GLU A 155 5.26 3.30 -18.88
CA GLU A 155 4.99 2.03 -19.55
C GLU A 155 5.62 0.86 -18.78
N LYS A 156 6.84 1.06 -18.26
CA LYS A 156 7.52 0.06 -17.43
C LYS A 156 6.81 -0.15 -16.09
N CYS A 157 6.25 0.90 -15.51
CA CYS A 157 5.40 0.81 -14.32
C CYS A 157 4.18 -0.08 -14.59
N LEU A 158 3.46 0.14 -15.70
CA LEU A 158 2.35 -0.71 -16.12
C LEU A 158 2.81 -2.15 -16.38
N GLU A 159 3.91 -2.33 -17.13
CA GLU A 159 4.48 -3.66 -17.41
C GLU A 159 4.79 -4.43 -16.11
N ASN A 160 5.32 -3.79 -15.09
CA ASN A 160 5.56 -4.42 -13.79
C ASN A 160 4.29 -4.99 -13.16
N CYS A 161 3.15 -4.35 -13.40
CA CYS A 161 1.86 -4.78 -12.86
C CYS A 161 1.23 -5.94 -13.67
N ILE A 162 1.40 -5.98 -15.00
CA ILE A 162 0.63 -6.88 -15.89
C ILE A 162 1.48 -7.96 -16.58
N ARG A 163 2.80 -7.79 -16.71
CA ARG A 163 3.68 -8.68 -17.49
C ARG A 163 3.60 -10.15 -17.10
N LYS A 164 3.50 -10.44 -15.81
CA LYS A 164 3.28 -11.81 -15.32
C LYS A 164 1.81 -12.00 -15.02
N PRO A 165 1.24 -13.17 -15.29
CA PRO A 165 -0.16 -13.45 -14.97
C PRO A 165 -0.49 -13.07 -13.53
N LEU A 166 -1.63 -12.43 -13.35
CA LEU A 166 -2.17 -12.13 -12.02
C LEU A 166 -2.59 -13.43 -11.33
N ARG A 167 -2.42 -13.47 -10.02
CA ARG A 167 -2.84 -14.60 -9.18
C ARG A 167 -3.86 -14.10 -8.16
N SER A 168 -4.77 -14.98 -7.77
CA SER A 168 -5.74 -14.65 -6.72
C SER A 168 -5.03 -14.26 -5.42
N ASN A 169 -5.64 -13.31 -4.72
CA ASN A 169 -5.17 -12.82 -3.43
C ASN A 169 -3.86 -11.99 -3.48
N GLU A 170 -3.38 -11.60 -4.66
CA GLU A 170 -2.23 -10.69 -4.74
C GLU A 170 -2.58 -9.32 -4.14
N ILE A 171 -1.63 -8.78 -3.37
CA ILE A 171 -1.66 -7.40 -2.86
C ILE A 171 -0.76 -6.57 -3.78
N ILE A 172 -1.36 -5.58 -4.44
CA ILE A 172 -0.71 -4.71 -5.42
C ILE A 172 -0.49 -3.33 -4.81
N VAL A 173 0.71 -2.77 -4.97
CA VAL A 173 1.07 -1.48 -4.39
C VAL A 173 1.29 -0.43 -5.47
N PHE A 174 0.57 0.67 -5.31
CA PHE A 174 0.83 1.98 -5.90
C PHE A 174 1.08 3.01 -4.79
N HIS A 175 1.45 4.24 -5.17
CA HIS A 175 1.69 5.32 -4.21
C HIS A 175 0.94 6.58 -4.66
N ASP A 176 0.15 7.17 -3.77
CA ASP A 176 -0.56 8.42 -4.01
C ASP A 176 0.26 9.63 -3.53
N SER A 177 1.46 9.76 -4.10
CA SER A 177 2.45 10.78 -3.76
C SER A 177 3.06 11.44 -5.00
N GLU A 178 3.60 12.65 -4.84
CA GLU A 178 4.14 13.45 -5.94
C GLU A 178 5.19 12.70 -6.79
N LYS A 179 6.08 11.94 -6.15
CA LYS A 179 7.14 11.17 -6.84
C LYS A 179 6.60 10.05 -7.74
N ALA A 180 5.39 9.55 -7.44
CA ALA A 180 4.77 8.44 -8.14
C ALA A 180 3.74 8.89 -9.17
N TYR A 181 3.24 10.11 -9.07
CA TYR A 181 2.05 10.63 -9.71
C TYR A 181 1.97 10.29 -11.21
N GLU A 182 2.93 10.75 -12.01
CA GLU A 182 2.87 10.59 -13.49
C GLU A 182 2.78 9.12 -13.93
N LYS A 183 3.46 8.23 -13.21
CA LYS A 183 3.46 6.80 -13.53
C LYS A 183 2.22 6.10 -12.99
N MET A 184 1.83 6.44 -11.79
CA MET A 184 0.64 5.91 -11.13
C MET A 184 -0.62 6.25 -11.92
N ILE A 185 -0.84 7.54 -12.25
CA ILE A 185 -2.05 8.00 -12.96
C ILE A 185 -2.15 7.38 -14.38
N PHE A 186 -1.02 7.08 -15.03
CA PHE A 186 -1.00 6.38 -16.32
C PHE A 186 -1.28 4.89 -16.18
N ALA A 187 -0.71 4.24 -15.16
CA ALA A 187 -0.72 2.77 -15.04
C ALA A 187 -1.97 2.24 -14.33
N LEU A 188 -2.51 2.99 -13.36
CA LEU A 188 -3.61 2.56 -12.50
C LEU A 188 -4.88 2.17 -13.28
N PRO A 189 -5.48 3.03 -14.14
CA PRO A 189 -6.69 2.67 -14.86
C PRO A 189 -6.47 1.45 -15.77
N LYS A 190 -5.35 1.40 -16.50
CA LYS A 190 -5.00 0.28 -17.39
C LYS A 190 -4.78 -1.04 -16.62
N PHE A 191 -4.23 -0.96 -15.43
CA PHE A 191 -4.08 -2.11 -14.55
C PHE A 191 -5.46 -2.62 -14.07
N ILE A 192 -6.36 -1.71 -13.68
CA ILE A 192 -7.73 -2.08 -13.25
C ILE A 192 -8.47 -2.75 -14.40
N GLU A 193 -8.46 -2.16 -15.59
CA GLU A 193 -9.07 -2.72 -16.81
C GLU A 193 -8.53 -4.13 -17.08
N HIS A 194 -7.20 -4.27 -17.12
CA HIS A 194 -6.56 -5.57 -17.34
C HIS A 194 -6.99 -6.62 -16.30
N ALA A 195 -7.09 -6.26 -15.03
CA ALA A 195 -7.52 -7.18 -14.00
C ALA A 195 -8.98 -7.61 -14.19
N LEU A 196 -9.89 -6.66 -14.44
CA LEU A 196 -11.32 -6.92 -14.68
C LEU A 196 -11.54 -7.80 -15.94
N GLU A 197 -10.86 -7.49 -17.04
CA GLU A 197 -10.91 -8.28 -18.29
C GLU A 197 -10.43 -9.72 -18.09
N ASN A 198 -9.49 -9.94 -17.16
CA ASN A 198 -9.03 -11.27 -16.77
C ASN A 198 -9.89 -11.93 -15.69
N GLY A 199 -11.05 -11.35 -15.35
CA GLY A 199 -12.05 -11.90 -14.43
C GLY A 199 -11.64 -11.83 -12.97
N PHE A 200 -10.77 -10.87 -12.58
CA PHE A 200 -10.50 -10.58 -11.17
C PHE A 200 -11.50 -9.55 -10.62
N SER A 201 -11.90 -9.73 -9.36
CA SER A 201 -12.54 -8.70 -8.55
C SER A 201 -11.51 -7.99 -7.68
N PHE A 202 -11.89 -6.82 -7.15
CA PHE A 202 -11.08 -6.10 -6.17
C PHE A 202 -11.75 -6.20 -4.81
N GLU A 203 -11.00 -6.67 -3.83
CA GLU A 203 -11.47 -6.88 -2.46
C GLU A 203 -10.61 -6.09 -1.45
N LEU A 204 -11.18 -5.83 -0.30
CA LEU A 204 -10.46 -5.24 0.82
C LEU A 204 -9.70 -6.33 1.61
N LEU A 205 -8.69 -5.92 2.37
CA LEU A 205 -7.97 -6.81 3.30
C LEU A 205 -8.90 -7.35 4.38
N LYS A 206 -8.66 -8.59 4.79
CA LYS A 206 -9.38 -9.26 5.88
C LYS A 206 -8.46 -9.64 7.03
#